data_0db12c485bb06924d1e7f39890b3f62b
#
_entry.id   0db12c485bb06924d1e7f39890b3f62b
#
_cell.length_a   1.000
_cell.length_b   1.000
_cell.length_c   1.000
_cell.angle_alpha   90.00
_cell.angle_beta   90.00
_cell.angle_gamma   90.00
#
_symmetry.space_group_name_H-M   'P 1'
#
loop_
_entity.id
_entity.type
_entity.pdbx_description
1 polymer ?
#
loop_
_entity_poly.entity_id
_entity_poly.type
_entity_poly.pdbx_seq_one_letter_code
_entity_poly.pdbx_strand_id
1 'polypeptide(L)'
;MTVLDLQKALQLQVFSLPAPTRQVTGGYCGDLLSWVMGRAQQGDGWVTIMSGRNVAAVASLTDVSCVILAENVLPDADLAETCTDKGINLLGGSDGTFALSVRLGELLK
;
A
#
# COMPACT_ATOMS: atom_id res chain seq x y z
N MET A 1 -14.69 -0.41 -1.66
CA MET A 1 -14.01 -1.09 -2.80
C MET A 1 -12.96 -2.03 -2.26
N THR A 2 -12.70 -3.12 -2.95
CA THR A 2 -11.65 -4.05 -2.56
C THR A 2 -10.29 -3.60 -3.05
N VAL A 3 -9.24 -4.21 -2.50
CA VAL A 3 -7.86 -3.97 -2.98
C VAL A 3 -7.74 -4.34 -4.47
N LEU A 4 -8.41 -5.43 -4.89
CA LEU A 4 -8.40 -5.84 -6.30
C LEU A 4 -9.07 -4.78 -7.19
N ASP A 5 -10.21 -4.22 -6.75
CA ASP A 5 -10.88 -3.14 -7.48
C ASP A 5 -9.97 -1.93 -7.63
N LEU A 6 -9.31 -1.54 -6.54
CA LEU A 6 -8.39 -0.41 -6.52
C LEU A 6 -7.19 -0.66 -7.45
N GLN A 7 -6.63 -1.87 -7.42
CA GLN A 7 -5.52 -2.24 -8.28
C GLN A 7 -5.89 -2.08 -9.76
N LYS A 8 -7.09 -2.52 -10.14
CA LYS A 8 -7.55 -2.43 -11.51
C LYS A 8 -7.88 -0.98 -11.91
N ALA A 9 -8.55 -0.24 -11.04
CA ALA A 9 -8.93 1.15 -11.30
C ALA A 9 -7.72 2.06 -11.49
N LEU A 10 -6.68 1.87 -10.70
CA LEU A 10 -5.45 2.66 -10.79
C LEU A 10 -4.39 2.03 -11.69
N GLN A 11 -4.65 0.86 -12.24
CA GLN A 11 -3.73 0.11 -13.11
C GLN A 11 -2.37 -0.12 -12.43
N LEU A 12 -2.40 -0.55 -11.18
CA LEU A 12 -1.20 -0.76 -10.41
C LEU A 12 -0.57 -2.12 -10.69
N GLN A 13 0.76 -2.16 -10.60
CA GLN A 13 1.49 -3.40 -10.64
C GLN A 13 1.29 -4.17 -9.34
N VAL A 14 1.19 -5.50 -9.43
CA VAL A 14 1.07 -6.36 -8.26
C VAL A 14 2.43 -6.95 -7.92
N PHE A 15 2.90 -6.72 -6.70
CA PHE A 15 4.09 -7.39 -6.16
C PHE A 15 3.70 -8.51 -5.21
N SER A 16 2.60 -8.36 -4.49
CA SER A 16 2.02 -9.37 -3.62
C SER A 16 0.53 -9.08 -3.46
N LEU A 17 -0.32 -10.10 -3.62
CA LEU A 17 -1.78 -9.93 -3.53
C LEU A 17 -2.42 -11.12 -2.81
N PRO A 18 -2.01 -11.42 -1.58
CA PRO A 18 -2.55 -12.58 -0.84
C PRO A 18 -3.98 -12.36 -0.32
N ALA A 19 -4.43 -11.10 -0.21
CA ALA A 19 -5.74 -10.76 0.35
C ALA A 19 -6.49 -9.76 -0.52
N PRO A 20 -6.83 -10.12 -1.78
CA PRO A 20 -7.39 -9.17 -2.76
C PRO A 20 -8.79 -8.65 -2.41
N THR A 21 -9.51 -9.34 -1.54
CA THR A 21 -10.89 -8.97 -1.17
C THR A 21 -10.97 -8.02 0.03
N ARG A 22 -9.84 -7.66 0.64
CA ARG A 22 -9.86 -6.69 1.73
C ARG A 22 -10.43 -5.36 1.26
N GLN A 23 -11.25 -4.73 2.12
CA GLN A 23 -11.83 -3.43 1.81
C GLN A 23 -10.84 -2.30 2.06
N VAL A 24 -10.79 -1.35 1.14
CA VAL A 24 -10.03 -0.10 1.31
C VAL A 24 -11.01 0.99 1.71
N THR A 25 -10.85 1.54 2.90
CA THR A 25 -11.81 2.47 3.50
C THR A 25 -11.24 3.87 3.70
N GLY A 26 -9.94 4.04 3.52
CA GLY A 26 -9.27 5.32 3.65
C GLY A 26 -7.90 5.28 3.02
N GLY A 27 -7.12 6.30 3.26
CA GLY A 27 -5.76 6.39 2.73
C GLY A 27 -4.84 7.14 3.68
N TYR A 28 -3.57 6.77 3.64
CA TYR A 28 -2.50 7.47 4.34
C TYR A 28 -1.30 7.56 3.42
N CYS A 29 -0.64 8.71 3.41
CA CYS A 29 0.57 8.91 2.63
C CYS A 29 1.70 9.35 3.56
N GLY A 30 2.80 8.63 3.57
CA GLY A 30 3.94 8.99 4.40
C GLY A 30 5.05 7.96 4.35
N ASP A 31 6.28 8.43 4.63
CA ASP A 31 7.50 7.64 4.47
C ASP A 31 8.29 7.52 5.78
N LEU A 32 7.93 8.27 6.80
CA LEU A 32 8.54 8.13 8.11
C LEU A 32 7.78 7.06 8.88
N LEU A 33 8.39 5.87 9.00
CA LEU A 33 7.69 4.69 9.51
C LEU A 33 7.12 4.87 10.91
N SER A 34 7.82 5.61 11.78
CA SER A 34 7.33 5.87 13.13
C SER A 34 6.03 6.70 13.13
N TRP A 35 5.88 7.59 12.16
CA TRP A 35 4.66 8.38 12.00
C TRP A 35 3.54 7.54 11.39
N VAL A 36 3.86 6.70 10.42
CA VAL A 36 2.88 5.79 9.83
C VAL A 36 2.29 4.90 10.90
N MET A 37 3.13 4.33 11.79
CA MET A 37 2.69 3.46 12.87
C MET A 37 1.67 4.13 13.79
N GLY A 38 1.80 5.44 14.00
CA GLY A 38 0.91 6.17 14.91
C GLY A 38 -0.33 6.77 14.23
N ARG A 39 -0.36 6.81 12.90
CA ARG A 39 -1.38 7.60 12.16
C ARG A 39 -2.16 6.83 11.12
N ALA A 40 -1.55 5.85 10.46
CA ALA A 40 -2.29 5.02 9.49
C ALA A 40 -3.37 4.23 10.23
N GLN A 41 -4.50 4.03 9.58
CA GLN A 41 -5.67 3.39 10.17
C GLN A 41 -5.92 2.04 9.52
N GLN A 42 -6.57 1.15 10.25
CA GLN A 42 -7.05 -0.10 9.70
C GLN A 42 -7.88 0.16 8.43
N GLY A 43 -7.59 -0.57 7.38
CA GLY A 43 -8.31 -0.44 6.12
C GLY A 43 -7.74 0.60 5.16
N ASP A 44 -6.71 1.34 5.56
CA ASP A 44 -6.10 2.33 4.67
C ASP A 44 -5.37 1.68 3.49
N GLY A 45 -5.36 2.41 2.36
CA GLY A 45 -4.33 2.24 1.35
C GLY A 45 -3.16 3.14 1.73
N TRP A 46 -2.01 2.55 2.01
CA TRP A 46 -0.83 3.31 2.44
C TRP A 46 0.08 3.59 1.24
N VAL A 47 0.18 4.86 0.85
CA VAL A 47 1.04 5.32 -0.23
C VAL A 47 2.40 5.70 0.36
N THR A 48 3.47 5.11 -0.16
CA THR A 48 4.84 5.34 0.32
C THR A 48 5.86 5.09 -0.77
N ILE A 49 7.09 5.53 -0.53
CA ILE A 49 8.25 5.20 -1.38
C ILE A 49 9.26 4.31 -0.65
N MET A 50 8.95 3.90 0.56
CA MET A 50 9.82 3.00 1.32
C MET A 50 9.72 1.58 0.76
N SER A 51 10.87 0.94 0.53
CA SER A 51 10.94 -0.33 -0.19
C SER A 51 11.53 -1.48 0.63
N GLY A 52 11.99 -1.21 1.84
CA GLY A 52 12.65 -2.19 2.68
C GLY A 52 11.68 -3.07 3.48
N ARG A 53 12.21 -4.16 4.00
CA ARG A 53 11.42 -5.18 4.73
C ARG A 53 10.61 -4.62 5.90
N ASN A 54 11.08 -3.53 6.54
CA ASN A 54 10.37 -2.92 7.67
C ASN A 54 8.98 -2.39 7.30
N VAL A 55 8.73 -2.14 6.02
CA VAL A 55 7.40 -1.74 5.53
C VAL A 55 6.38 -2.83 5.87
N ALA A 56 6.73 -4.10 5.73
CA ALA A 56 5.83 -5.20 6.04
C ALA A 56 5.45 -5.22 7.52
N ALA A 57 6.41 -4.97 8.41
CA ALA A 57 6.13 -4.92 9.85
C ALA A 57 5.17 -3.79 10.19
N VAL A 58 5.38 -2.60 9.62
CA VAL A 58 4.51 -1.44 9.85
C VAL A 58 3.10 -1.71 9.29
N ALA A 59 3.02 -2.26 8.08
CA ALA A 59 1.73 -2.59 7.47
C ALA A 59 0.94 -3.60 8.31
N SER A 60 1.64 -4.58 8.88
CA SER A 60 1.02 -5.58 9.77
C SER A 60 0.48 -4.94 11.05
N LEU A 61 1.26 -4.08 11.68
CA LEU A 61 0.88 -3.42 12.94
C LEU A 61 -0.28 -2.44 12.77
N THR A 62 -0.32 -1.72 11.66
CA THR A 62 -1.38 -0.74 11.40
C THR A 62 -2.62 -1.36 10.76
N ASP A 63 -2.51 -2.58 10.28
CA ASP A 63 -3.58 -3.31 9.60
C ASP A 63 -4.14 -2.58 8.38
N VAL A 64 -3.26 -1.94 7.62
CA VAL A 64 -3.64 -1.32 6.35
C VAL A 64 -4.07 -2.40 5.36
N SER A 65 -4.98 -2.07 4.45
CA SER A 65 -5.49 -3.03 3.47
C SER A 65 -4.49 -3.32 2.36
N CYS A 66 -3.65 -2.36 2.05
CA CYS A 66 -2.58 -2.53 1.07
C CYS A 66 -1.50 -1.45 1.25
N VAL A 67 -0.33 -1.75 0.73
CA VAL A 67 0.77 -0.78 0.58
C VAL A 67 0.90 -0.49 -0.92
N ILE A 68 1.03 0.78 -1.27
CA ILE A 68 1.16 1.21 -2.68
C ILE A 68 2.45 2.00 -2.81
N LEU A 69 3.41 1.44 -3.53
CA LEU A 69 4.69 2.09 -3.79
C LEU A 69 4.54 3.08 -4.95
N ALA A 70 4.76 4.36 -4.67
CA ALA A 70 4.70 5.44 -5.66
C ALA A 70 6.06 5.63 -6.35
N GLU A 71 6.12 6.55 -7.32
CA GLU A 71 7.37 7.01 -7.96
C GLU A 71 8.11 5.89 -8.71
N ASN A 72 7.41 4.85 -9.11
CA ASN A 72 8.00 3.69 -9.78
C ASN A 72 9.05 2.96 -8.91
N VAL A 73 8.94 3.09 -7.61
CA VAL A 73 9.82 2.39 -6.67
C VAL A 73 9.51 0.90 -6.70
N LEU A 74 10.54 0.09 -6.80
CA LEU A 74 10.41 -1.37 -6.73
C LEU A 74 10.72 -1.85 -5.32
N PRO A 75 9.98 -2.83 -4.81
CA PRO A 75 10.26 -3.37 -3.49
C PRO A 75 11.57 -4.17 -3.49
N ASP A 76 12.28 -4.14 -2.37
CA ASP A 76 13.36 -5.09 -2.14
C ASP A 76 12.79 -6.51 -2.17
N ALA A 77 13.60 -7.49 -2.58
CA ALA A 77 13.14 -8.88 -2.72
C ALA A 77 12.53 -9.41 -1.43
N ASP A 78 13.13 -9.13 -0.28
CA ASP A 78 12.62 -9.56 1.02
C ASP A 78 11.32 -8.86 1.41
N LEU A 79 11.06 -7.65 0.95
CA LEU A 79 9.79 -6.99 1.23
C LEU A 79 8.63 -7.74 0.58
N ALA A 80 8.75 -8.03 -0.72
CA ALA A 80 7.69 -8.73 -1.44
C ALA A 80 7.43 -10.13 -0.84
N GLU A 81 8.48 -10.87 -0.54
CA GLU A 81 8.38 -12.19 0.07
C GLU A 81 7.72 -12.12 1.45
N THR A 82 8.14 -11.18 2.30
CA THR A 82 7.59 -11.01 3.64
C THR A 82 6.12 -10.61 3.57
N CYS A 83 5.74 -9.74 2.63
CA CYS A 83 4.34 -9.36 2.45
C CYS A 83 3.49 -10.57 2.08
N THR A 84 3.96 -11.42 1.19
CA THR A 84 3.24 -12.65 0.83
C THR A 84 3.06 -13.56 2.05
N ASP A 85 4.10 -13.75 2.83
CA ASP A 85 4.06 -14.61 4.02
C ASP A 85 3.14 -14.07 5.10
N LYS A 86 3.06 -12.74 5.24
CA LYS A 86 2.23 -12.09 6.26
C LYS A 86 0.81 -11.74 5.80
N GLY A 87 0.47 -12.03 4.56
CA GLY A 87 -0.86 -11.71 4.03
C GLY A 87 -1.07 -10.24 3.72
N ILE A 88 0.00 -9.51 3.36
CA ILE A 88 -0.03 -8.08 3.08
C ILE A 88 -0.05 -7.86 1.57
N ASN A 89 -1.01 -7.07 1.09
CA ASN A 89 -1.09 -6.68 -0.30
C ASN A 89 -0.06 -5.57 -0.58
N LEU A 90 0.78 -5.78 -1.59
CA LEU A 90 1.82 -4.84 -1.98
C LEU A 90 1.69 -4.53 -3.47
N LEU A 91 1.38 -3.29 -3.77
CA LEU A 91 1.14 -2.80 -5.12
C LEU A 91 2.12 -1.67 -5.43
N GLY A 92 2.20 -1.27 -6.69
CA GLY A 92 3.04 -0.13 -7.07
C GLY A 92 2.65 0.48 -8.39
N GLY A 93 3.16 1.66 -8.66
CA GLY A 93 2.89 2.38 -9.89
C GLY A 93 3.88 3.47 -10.17
N SER A 94 3.83 3.98 -11.40
CA SER A 94 4.75 5.02 -11.88
C SER A 94 4.34 6.44 -11.50
N ASP A 95 3.10 6.64 -11.02
CA ASP A 95 2.65 7.96 -10.61
C ASP A 95 3.48 8.49 -9.45
N GLY A 96 3.69 9.82 -9.44
CA GLY A 96 4.27 10.48 -8.27
C GLY A 96 3.36 10.34 -7.05
N THR A 97 3.94 10.52 -5.88
CA THR A 97 3.23 10.38 -4.61
C THR A 97 1.97 11.25 -4.56
N PHE A 98 2.08 12.50 -5.00
CA PHE A 98 0.95 13.42 -4.99
C PHE A 98 -0.18 12.94 -5.93
N ALA A 99 0.16 12.65 -7.18
CA ALA A 99 -0.84 12.23 -8.17
C ALA A 99 -1.53 10.92 -7.75
N LEU A 100 -0.77 9.97 -7.25
CA LEU A 100 -1.31 8.70 -6.78
C LEU A 100 -2.26 8.90 -5.60
N SER A 101 -1.88 9.75 -4.64
CA SER A 101 -2.72 10.05 -3.48
C SER A 101 -4.04 10.72 -3.88
N VAL A 102 -4.00 11.63 -4.85
CA VAL A 102 -5.22 12.28 -5.39
C VAL A 102 -6.14 11.24 -6.03
N ARG A 103 -5.59 10.36 -6.87
CA ARG A 103 -6.36 9.31 -7.54
C ARG A 103 -6.99 8.36 -6.53
N LEU A 104 -6.24 7.96 -5.52
CA LEU A 104 -6.76 7.11 -4.44
C LEU A 104 -7.90 7.82 -3.70
N GLY A 105 -7.71 9.07 -3.32
CA GLY A 105 -8.72 9.85 -2.62
C GLY A 105 -10.01 10.01 -3.42
N GLU A 106 -9.91 10.18 -4.73
CA GLU A 106 -11.09 10.29 -5.59
C GLU A 106 -11.87 8.98 -5.67
N LEU A 107 -11.18 7.84 -5.68
CA LEU A 107 -11.84 6.54 -5.70
C LEU A 107 -12.59 6.25 -4.41
N LEU A 108 -12.15 6.82 -3.30
CA LEU A 108 -12.72 6.55 -1.98
C LEU A 108 -13.90 7.47 -1.62
N LYS A 109 -14.25 8.36 -2.51
CA LYS A 109 -15.40 9.25 -2.28
C LYS A 109 -16.73 8.50 -2.40
#